data_8b6117b0ecc12a373cdbfad86c8c3e5f
#
_entry.id   8b6117b0ecc12a373cdbfad86c8c3e5f
#
_cell.length_a   1.000
_cell.length_b   1.000
_cell.length_c   1.000
_cell.angle_alpha   90.00
_cell.angle_beta   90.00
_cell.angle_gamma   90.00
#
_symmetry.space_group_name_H-M   'P 1'
#
loop_
_entity.id
_entity.type
_entity.pdbx_description
1 polymer ?
#
loop_
_entity_poly.entity_id
_entity_poly.type
_entity_poly.pdbx_seq_one_letter_code
_entity_poly.pdbx_strand_id
1 'polypeptide(L)'
;LGFDWVSVSEHHYSARILSPSPIVMASHLAAHARQITLAVLGPIVPLSNPVRVAEELAMLDNLTQGRLVVGLLRGTTNEYLVYGVKPEEARARTTEGMELILKAWTEPYPFGWEGCHYQYRTVSAWPRPLQQPFPPTYALGTSRESCEFAARHHLGLGVSFGPFEVMRTVTHYYREQCALHGWEPTAEQLIYRGNILIAESDQAAQEALAIRQQHAEPPFPMRRGVRDALNKLDARNVAGVPREALREGPLPTNFLGSPATIVQQLKRCREEVGAGVVDLAFQGSPTDDAQSVMRAVELFGKEVLPRIREF
;
A
#
# COMPACT_ATOMS: atom_id res chain seq x y z
N LEU A 1 16.06 12.93 -9.88
CA LEU A 1 15.28 12.22 -10.90
C LEU A 1 13.83 12.71 -10.98
N GLY A 2 13.34 13.44 -9.96
CA GLY A 2 12.02 14.09 -10.01
C GLY A 2 10.84 13.21 -9.56
N PHE A 3 11.06 12.12 -8.84
CA PHE A 3 9.98 11.38 -8.20
C PHE A 3 9.32 12.21 -7.11
N ASP A 4 8.00 12.06 -6.95
CA ASP A 4 7.21 12.85 -6.00
C ASP A 4 7.28 12.26 -4.59
N TRP A 5 7.36 10.92 -4.48
CA TRP A 5 7.51 10.23 -3.19
C TRP A 5 8.38 8.98 -3.24
N VAL A 6 8.75 8.50 -2.06
CA VAL A 6 9.30 7.17 -1.83
C VAL A 6 8.42 6.45 -0.81
N SER A 7 8.07 5.20 -1.09
CA SER A 7 7.21 4.40 -0.22
C SER A 7 7.98 3.32 0.53
N VAL A 8 7.55 3.05 1.76
CA VAL A 8 7.96 1.90 2.57
C VAL A 8 6.73 1.16 3.06
N SER A 9 6.81 -0.17 3.14
CA SER A 9 5.72 -1.03 3.60
C SER A 9 6.20 -2.01 4.65
N GLU A 10 5.27 -2.56 5.45
CA GLU A 10 5.56 -3.58 6.44
C GLU A 10 5.35 -4.97 5.86
N HIS A 11 6.37 -5.84 6.00
CA HIS A 11 6.26 -7.24 5.67
C HIS A 11 7.11 -8.10 6.61
N HIS A 12 6.57 -9.26 6.95
CA HIS A 12 7.21 -10.23 7.81
C HIS A 12 7.34 -11.58 7.10
N TYR A 13 8.30 -12.41 7.51
CA TYR A 13 8.60 -13.71 6.90
C TYR A 13 8.95 -13.68 5.40
N SER A 14 9.35 -12.53 4.88
CA SER A 14 9.70 -12.38 3.48
C SER A 14 11.14 -11.91 3.31
N ALA A 15 11.96 -12.70 2.61
CA ALA A 15 13.29 -12.25 2.18
C ALA A 15 13.23 -11.21 1.04
N ARG A 16 12.07 -11.01 0.43
CA ARG A 16 11.89 -10.05 -0.67
C ARG A 16 11.74 -8.61 -0.19
N ILE A 17 11.17 -8.42 1.00
CA ILE A 17 10.92 -7.08 1.55
C ILE A 17 11.44 -7.10 2.98
N LEU A 18 12.62 -6.51 3.17
CA LEU A 18 13.31 -6.47 4.46
C LEU A 18 12.89 -5.23 5.27
N SER A 19 11.58 -5.07 5.45
CA SER A 19 11.00 -3.94 6.16
C SER A 19 9.98 -4.39 7.20
N PRO A 20 10.43 -4.96 8.33
CA PRO A 20 9.52 -5.34 9.43
C PRO A 20 9.02 -4.14 10.22
N SER A 21 9.58 -2.95 10.03
CA SER A 21 9.11 -1.70 10.62
C SER A 21 9.23 -0.57 9.59
N PRO A 22 8.14 -0.22 8.91
CA PRO A 22 8.15 0.86 7.92
C PRO A 22 8.42 2.22 8.59
N ILE A 23 8.05 2.40 9.85
CA ILE A 23 8.28 3.64 10.61
C ILE A 23 9.77 3.84 10.86
N VAL A 24 10.51 2.78 11.24
CA VAL A 24 11.97 2.86 11.42
C VAL A 24 12.67 3.20 10.10
N MET A 25 12.27 2.57 9.00
CA MET A 25 12.80 2.87 7.68
C MET A 25 12.49 4.30 7.24
N ALA A 26 11.24 4.74 7.40
CA ALA A 26 10.84 6.11 7.06
C ALA A 26 11.56 7.15 7.93
N SER A 27 11.79 6.88 9.21
CA SER A 27 12.55 7.78 10.09
C SER A 27 14.00 7.94 9.62
N HIS A 28 14.64 6.84 9.19
CA HIS A 28 15.97 6.91 8.60
C HIS A 28 15.97 7.74 7.30
N LEU A 29 15.00 7.50 6.42
CA LEU A 29 14.85 8.26 5.17
C LEU A 29 14.57 9.74 5.42
N ALA A 30 13.77 10.08 6.43
CA ALA A 30 13.46 11.46 6.80
C ALA A 30 14.71 12.31 7.12
N ALA A 31 15.72 11.68 7.72
CA ALA A 31 16.98 12.35 8.03
C ALA A 31 17.82 12.67 6.78
N HIS A 32 17.67 11.90 5.71
CA HIS A 32 18.46 12.00 4.48
C HIS A 32 17.71 12.64 3.30
N ALA A 33 16.40 12.44 3.21
CA ALA A 33 15.55 12.92 2.13
C ALA A 33 14.72 14.13 2.56
N ARG A 34 15.16 15.34 2.20
CA ARG A 34 14.59 16.59 2.72
C ARG A 34 13.43 17.18 1.91
N GLN A 35 13.22 16.72 0.68
CA GLN A 35 12.23 17.33 -0.25
C GLN A 35 11.15 16.34 -0.65
N ILE A 36 11.50 15.07 -0.83
CA ILE A 36 10.58 14.04 -1.29
C ILE A 36 9.55 13.70 -0.22
N THR A 37 8.33 13.41 -0.64
CA THR A 37 7.28 12.90 0.25
C THR A 37 7.62 11.48 0.70
N LEU A 38 7.42 11.18 1.96
CA LEU A 38 7.60 9.84 2.53
C LEU A 38 6.23 9.17 2.71
N ALA A 39 5.98 8.12 1.93
CA ALA A 39 4.75 7.35 2.02
C ALA A 39 4.99 6.08 2.85
N VAL A 40 4.45 6.04 4.06
CA VAL A 40 4.41 4.83 4.89
C VAL A 40 3.15 4.04 4.52
N LEU A 41 3.28 3.16 3.52
CA LEU A 41 2.19 2.34 2.98
C LEU A 41 2.09 0.98 3.71
N GLY A 42 1.74 1.05 4.94
CA GLY A 42 1.67 0.00 5.94
C GLY A 42 2.34 0.48 7.20
N PRO A 43 1.66 0.67 8.32
CA PRO A 43 1.63 -0.37 9.34
C PRO A 43 0.53 -1.40 9.11
N ILE A 44 0.84 -2.65 9.49
CA ILE A 44 -0.17 -3.71 9.56
C ILE A 44 -0.92 -3.53 10.89
N VAL A 45 -2.05 -2.85 10.83
CA VAL A 45 -2.79 -2.35 12.00
C VAL A 45 -3.09 -3.45 13.04
N PRO A 46 -3.60 -4.66 12.69
CA PRO A 46 -3.97 -5.66 13.69
C PRO A 46 -2.77 -6.29 14.43
N LEU A 47 -1.54 -6.07 13.97
CA LEU A 47 -0.33 -6.59 14.61
C LEU A 47 0.24 -5.65 15.69
N SER A 48 -0.23 -4.40 15.71
CA SER A 48 0.35 -3.33 16.51
C SER A 48 -0.64 -2.75 17.51
N ASN A 49 -0.12 -2.02 18.49
CA ASN A 49 -0.96 -1.18 19.33
C ASN A 49 -1.36 0.09 18.54
N PRO A 50 -2.65 0.33 18.26
CA PRO A 50 -3.07 1.43 17.40
C PRO A 50 -2.77 2.83 17.99
N VAL A 51 -2.77 2.99 19.31
CA VAL A 51 -2.40 4.26 19.94
C VAL A 51 -0.92 4.57 19.68
N ARG A 52 -0.05 3.56 19.84
CA ARG A 52 1.37 3.71 19.53
C ARG A 52 1.61 4.01 18.06
N VAL A 53 0.91 3.35 17.16
CA VAL A 53 1.00 3.64 15.72
C VAL A 53 0.60 5.09 15.45
N ALA A 54 -0.46 5.58 16.09
CA ALA A 54 -0.88 6.97 15.94
C ALA A 54 0.19 7.97 16.41
N GLU A 55 0.83 7.71 17.56
CA GLU A 55 1.91 8.55 18.10
C GLU A 55 3.15 8.53 17.20
N GLU A 56 3.60 7.34 16.78
CA GLU A 56 4.80 7.18 15.94
C GLU A 56 4.61 7.86 14.56
N LEU A 57 3.45 7.73 13.94
CA LEU A 57 3.14 8.39 12.66
C LEU A 57 3.01 9.91 12.84
N ALA A 58 2.39 10.39 13.91
CA ALA A 58 2.33 11.82 14.22
C ALA A 58 3.72 12.41 14.48
N MET A 59 4.58 11.67 15.19
CA MET A 59 5.98 12.07 15.39
C MET A 59 6.73 12.11 14.05
N LEU A 60 6.54 11.13 13.18
CA LEU A 60 7.17 11.10 11.86
C LEU A 60 6.68 12.24 10.96
N ASP A 61 5.40 12.61 11.05
CA ASP A 61 4.84 13.76 10.34
C ASP A 61 5.52 15.07 10.75
N ASN A 62 5.77 15.25 12.05
CA ASN A 62 6.55 16.39 12.58
C ASN A 62 8.01 16.34 12.12
N LEU A 63 8.67 15.19 12.18
CA LEU A 63 10.06 15.01 11.74
C LEU A 63 10.24 15.28 10.24
N THR A 64 9.26 14.94 9.44
CA THR A 64 9.24 15.20 8.00
C THR A 64 8.77 16.60 7.64
N GLN A 65 8.33 17.40 8.62
CA GLN A 65 7.77 18.74 8.39
C GLN A 65 6.55 18.71 7.44
N GLY A 66 5.62 17.75 7.68
CA GLY A 66 4.39 17.62 6.91
C GLY A 66 4.55 16.98 5.52
N ARG A 67 5.60 16.18 5.32
CA ARG A 67 5.81 15.41 4.07
C ARG A 67 5.43 13.94 4.20
N LEU A 68 4.67 13.56 5.22
CA LEU A 68 4.21 12.21 5.45
C LEU A 68 2.90 11.93 4.69
N VAL A 69 2.82 10.77 4.08
CA VAL A 69 1.59 10.13 3.61
C VAL A 69 1.46 8.78 4.31
N VAL A 70 0.27 8.43 4.73
CA VAL A 70 0.00 7.21 5.51
C VAL A 70 -0.91 6.27 4.74
N GLY A 71 -0.55 5.00 4.70
CA GLY A 71 -1.45 3.93 4.24
C GLY A 71 -1.62 2.90 5.35
N LEU A 72 -2.83 2.66 5.79
CA LEU A 72 -3.16 1.67 6.81
C LEU A 72 -3.66 0.39 6.16
N LEU A 73 -3.12 -0.75 6.57
CA LEU A 73 -3.48 -2.03 5.96
C LEU A 73 -3.73 -3.14 6.99
N ARG A 74 -4.41 -4.17 6.51
CA ARG A 74 -4.72 -5.33 7.32
C ARG A 74 -3.55 -6.33 7.40
N GLY A 75 -2.75 -6.42 6.35
CA GLY A 75 -1.73 -7.46 6.22
C GLY A 75 -2.29 -8.78 5.68
N THR A 76 -1.47 -9.82 5.78
CA THR A 76 -1.76 -11.17 5.26
C THR A 76 -1.75 -12.22 6.38
N THR A 77 -2.31 -13.38 6.11
CA THR A 77 -2.41 -14.48 7.08
C THR A 77 -1.04 -14.94 7.58
N ASN A 78 -0.01 -14.86 6.73
CA ASN A 78 1.35 -15.24 7.14
C ASN A 78 1.90 -14.32 8.23
N GLU A 79 1.57 -13.04 8.16
CA GLU A 79 2.00 -12.01 9.11
C GLU A 79 1.28 -12.18 10.46
N TYR A 80 0.00 -12.56 10.42
CA TYR A 80 -0.77 -12.83 11.66
C TYR A 80 -0.18 -13.95 12.50
N LEU A 81 0.36 -15.01 11.86
CA LEU A 81 0.98 -16.12 12.56
C LEU A 81 2.20 -15.68 13.38
N VAL A 82 3.00 -14.76 12.85
CA VAL A 82 4.20 -14.24 13.54
C VAL A 82 3.83 -13.60 14.87
N TYR A 83 2.72 -12.85 14.86
CA TYR A 83 2.32 -12.01 15.99
C TYR A 83 1.15 -12.62 16.79
N GLY A 84 0.77 -13.86 16.50
CA GLY A 84 -0.28 -14.56 17.24
C GLY A 84 -1.67 -13.94 17.10
N VAL A 85 -1.90 -13.19 16.00
CA VAL A 85 -3.24 -12.66 15.69
C VAL A 85 -4.04 -13.73 14.97
N LYS A 86 -5.23 -13.97 15.42
CA LYS A 86 -6.14 -14.91 14.77
C LYS A 86 -6.63 -14.33 13.44
N PRO A 87 -6.51 -15.08 12.32
CA PRO A 87 -6.92 -14.59 11.00
C PRO A 87 -8.37 -14.12 10.94
N GLU A 88 -9.28 -14.82 11.64
CA GLU A 88 -10.70 -14.49 11.73
C GLU A 88 -11.00 -13.17 12.45
N GLU A 89 -10.13 -12.74 13.37
CA GLU A 89 -10.24 -11.47 14.09
C GLU A 89 -9.59 -10.30 13.33
N ALA A 90 -8.66 -10.59 12.39
CA ALA A 90 -7.79 -9.59 11.79
C ALA A 90 -8.56 -8.45 11.13
N ARG A 91 -9.70 -8.73 10.46
CA ARG A 91 -10.52 -7.69 9.83
C ARG A 91 -11.13 -6.74 10.85
N ALA A 92 -11.79 -7.28 11.88
CA ALA A 92 -12.43 -6.48 12.93
C ALA A 92 -11.38 -5.64 13.70
N ARG A 93 -10.25 -6.28 14.03
CA ARG A 93 -9.11 -5.58 14.67
C ARG A 93 -8.57 -4.44 13.79
N THR A 94 -8.50 -4.64 12.48
CA THR A 94 -8.06 -3.59 11.56
C THR A 94 -9.02 -2.42 11.57
N THR A 95 -10.31 -2.67 11.40
CA THR A 95 -11.33 -1.61 11.38
C THR A 95 -11.33 -0.81 12.68
N GLU A 96 -11.38 -1.50 13.82
CA GLU A 96 -11.37 -0.85 15.13
C GLU A 96 -10.05 -0.08 15.39
N GLY A 97 -8.91 -0.68 15.01
CA GLY A 97 -7.61 -0.02 15.15
C GLY A 97 -7.46 1.22 14.29
N MET A 98 -7.96 1.20 13.05
CA MET A 98 -7.96 2.36 12.16
C MET A 98 -8.85 3.48 12.71
N GLU A 99 -10.05 3.17 13.20
CA GLU A 99 -10.95 4.14 13.86
C GLU A 99 -10.28 4.79 15.07
N LEU A 100 -9.60 3.98 15.88
CA LEU A 100 -8.87 4.49 17.05
C LEU A 100 -7.68 5.39 16.65
N ILE A 101 -6.94 5.04 15.61
CA ILE A 101 -5.84 5.89 15.07
C ILE A 101 -6.39 7.24 14.63
N LEU A 102 -7.45 7.25 13.81
CA LEU A 102 -8.06 8.49 13.33
C LEU A 102 -8.58 9.35 14.49
N LYS A 103 -9.25 8.74 15.45
CA LYS A 103 -9.73 9.45 16.65
C LYS A 103 -8.57 9.97 17.50
N ALA A 104 -7.49 9.21 17.67
CA ALA A 104 -6.32 9.64 18.42
C ALA A 104 -5.65 10.89 17.81
N TRP A 105 -5.73 11.06 16.48
CA TRP A 105 -5.20 12.25 15.80
C TRP A 105 -6.12 13.46 15.88
N THR A 106 -7.44 13.25 15.90
CA THR A 106 -8.43 14.34 15.75
C THR A 106 -9.09 14.77 17.06
N GLU A 107 -9.19 13.87 18.05
CA GLU A 107 -9.83 14.22 19.33
C GLU A 107 -8.91 15.13 20.15
N PRO A 108 -9.32 16.37 20.48
CA PRO A 108 -8.48 17.33 21.18
C PRO A 108 -8.28 17.00 22.66
N TYR A 109 -9.19 16.25 23.26
CA TYR A 109 -9.20 15.92 24.69
C TYR A 109 -8.88 14.44 24.92
N PRO A 110 -8.36 14.07 26.10
CA PRO A 110 -8.26 12.67 26.50
C PRO A 110 -9.61 11.97 26.45
N PHE A 111 -9.67 10.76 25.91
CA PHE A 111 -10.88 9.97 25.77
C PHE A 111 -10.65 8.50 26.19
N GLY A 112 -11.71 7.83 26.60
CA GLY A 112 -11.73 6.40 26.78
C GLY A 112 -12.05 5.64 25.49
N TRP A 113 -11.60 4.40 25.37
CA TRP A 113 -11.97 3.50 24.29
C TRP A 113 -12.37 2.14 24.85
N GLU A 114 -13.58 1.72 24.57
CA GLU A 114 -14.16 0.44 25.01
C GLU A 114 -14.60 -0.37 23.79
N GLY A 115 -13.61 -0.83 23.01
CA GLY A 115 -13.85 -1.64 21.83
C GLY A 115 -13.83 -3.13 22.12
N CYS A 116 -14.07 -3.94 21.09
CA CYS A 116 -14.03 -5.39 21.19
C CYS A 116 -12.60 -5.94 21.28
N HIS A 117 -11.66 -5.28 20.62
CA HIS A 117 -10.26 -5.72 20.49
C HIS A 117 -9.27 -4.82 21.21
N TYR A 118 -9.64 -3.58 21.42
CA TYR A 118 -8.79 -2.57 22.10
C TYR A 118 -9.59 -1.90 23.21
N GLN A 119 -8.98 -1.81 24.37
CA GLN A 119 -9.61 -1.21 25.55
C GLN A 119 -8.61 -0.32 26.27
N TYR A 120 -8.93 0.96 26.37
CA TYR A 120 -8.08 1.96 27.02
C TYR A 120 -8.92 2.86 27.93
N ARG A 121 -8.52 2.99 29.18
CA ARG A 121 -9.18 3.92 30.12
C ARG A 121 -8.98 5.37 29.68
N THR A 122 -7.83 5.66 29.10
CA THR A 122 -7.48 7.00 28.63
C THR A 122 -6.55 6.89 27.43
N VAL A 123 -6.86 7.61 26.36
CA VAL A 123 -6.01 7.83 25.18
C VAL A 123 -5.79 9.33 25.05
N SER A 124 -4.55 9.73 24.91
CA SER A 124 -4.14 11.10 24.60
C SER A 124 -2.83 11.04 23.83
N ALA A 125 -2.91 11.02 22.49
CA ALA A 125 -1.73 10.85 21.63
C ALA A 125 -0.94 12.15 21.48
N TRP A 126 0.37 12.09 21.68
CA TRP A 126 1.32 13.19 21.50
C TRP A 126 2.62 12.69 20.86
N PRO A 127 3.24 13.47 19.93
CA PRO A 127 2.79 14.76 19.45
C PRO A 127 1.50 14.66 18.63
N ARG A 128 0.85 15.78 18.36
CA ARG A 128 -0.21 15.86 17.36
C ARG A 128 0.40 15.85 15.96
N PRO A 129 -0.28 15.33 14.93
CA PRO A 129 0.15 15.50 13.56
C PRO A 129 0.34 16.97 13.20
N LEU A 130 1.37 17.28 12.44
CA LEU A 130 1.60 18.63 11.89
C LEU A 130 0.57 18.96 10.81
N GLN A 131 0.27 18.00 9.95
CA GLN A 131 -0.76 18.10 8.92
C GLN A 131 -2.15 17.96 9.56
N GLN A 132 -3.11 18.79 9.13
CA GLN A 132 -4.45 18.87 9.71
C GLN A 132 -5.52 18.45 8.70
N PRO A 133 -6.55 17.69 9.12
CA PRO A 133 -6.76 17.14 10.47
C PRO A 133 -5.79 16.00 10.82
N PHE A 134 -5.13 15.40 9.84
CA PHE A 134 -4.09 14.38 9.92
C PHE A 134 -3.37 14.28 8.55
N PRO A 135 -2.21 13.59 8.46
CA PRO A 135 -1.53 13.35 7.17
C PRO A 135 -2.46 12.71 6.14
N PRO A 136 -2.31 12.99 4.84
CA PRO A 136 -3.06 12.27 3.80
C PRO A 136 -3.01 10.78 4.06
N THR A 137 -4.18 10.18 4.27
CA THR A 137 -4.30 8.79 4.75
C THR A 137 -5.14 7.97 3.78
N TYR A 138 -4.69 6.74 3.55
CA TYR A 138 -5.31 5.79 2.64
C TYR A 138 -5.63 4.48 3.36
N ALA A 139 -6.81 3.93 3.11
CA ALA A 139 -7.09 2.53 3.40
C ALA A 139 -6.48 1.67 2.26
N LEU A 140 -5.57 0.75 2.62
CA LEU A 140 -4.92 -0.10 1.63
C LEU A 140 -5.64 -1.44 1.52
N GLY A 141 -6.28 -1.69 0.40
CA GLY A 141 -7.01 -2.93 0.18
C GLY A 141 -7.97 -2.86 -1.00
N THR A 142 -8.47 -4.03 -1.39
CA THR A 142 -9.40 -4.21 -2.51
C THR A 142 -10.77 -4.73 -2.06
N SER A 143 -10.96 -4.95 -0.76
CA SER A 143 -12.21 -5.50 -0.24
C SER A 143 -13.30 -4.43 -0.14
N ARG A 144 -14.57 -4.88 -0.12
CA ARG A 144 -15.72 -3.98 0.09
C ARG A 144 -15.57 -3.17 1.37
N GLU A 145 -15.19 -3.84 2.45
CA GLU A 145 -15.03 -3.20 3.76
C GLU A 145 -13.93 -2.13 3.75
N SER A 146 -12.85 -2.34 2.99
CA SER A 146 -11.80 -1.32 2.83
C SER A 146 -12.33 -0.10 2.08
N CYS A 147 -13.11 -0.31 1.01
CA CYS A 147 -13.74 0.76 0.24
C CYS A 147 -14.75 1.56 1.08
N GLU A 148 -15.64 0.83 1.78
CA GLU A 148 -16.67 1.43 2.65
C GLU A 148 -16.06 2.20 3.83
N PHE A 149 -15.00 1.65 4.43
CA PHE A 149 -14.26 2.33 5.49
C PHE A 149 -13.62 3.63 4.97
N ALA A 150 -12.89 3.54 3.86
CA ALA A 150 -12.25 4.71 3.25
C ALA A 150 -13.27 5.80 2.92
N ALA A 151 -14.39 5.43 2.29
CA ALA A 151 -15.45 6.35 1.93
C ALA A 151 -16.09 7.04 3.14
N ARG A 152 -16.43 6.26 4.18
CA ARG A 152 -17.04 6.77 5.42
C ARG A 152 -16.15 7.76 6.15
N HIS A 153 -14.84 7.55 6.14
CA HIS A 153 -13.87 8.37 6.85
C HIS A 153 -13.15 9.41 5.97
N HIS A 154 -13.61 9.62 4.73
CA HIS A 154 -13.01 10.54 3.77
C HIS A 154 -11.52 10.28 3.50
N LEU A 155 -11.12 9.01 3.52
CA LEU A 155 -9.74 8.58 3.24
C LEU A 155 -9.56 8.24 1.76
N GLY A 156 -8.33 8.32 1.30
CA GLY A 156 -7.97 7.74 0.01
C GLY A 156 -8.02 6.20 0.02
N LEU A 157 -8.04 5.60 -1.16
CA LEU A 157 -7.96 4.16 -1.36
C LEU A 157 -6.67 3.79 -2.11
N GLY A 158 -5.91 2.83 -1.57
CA GLY A 158 -4.77 2.24 -2.27
C GLY A 158 -5.06 0.81 -2.70
N VAL A 159 -5.03 0.57 -4.02
CA VAL A 159 -5.17 -0.76 -4.62
C VAL A 159 -3.83 -1.24 -5.17
N SER A 160 -3.60 -2.55 -5.22
CA SER A 160 -2.28 -3.07 -5.58
C SER A 160 -2.33 -4.34 -6.43
N PHE A 161 -1.38 -4.41 -7.36
CA PHE A 161 -0.93 -5.58 -8.12
C PHE A 161 -1.98 -6.30 -8.98
N GLY A 162 -3.26 -5.96 -8.91
CA GLY A 162 -4.30 -6.60 -9.72
C GLY A 162 -4.32 -6.07 -11.17
N PRO A 163 -4.94 -6.82 -12.10
CA PRO A 163 -5.21 -6.33 -13.45
C PRO A 163 -6.04 -5.04 -13.44
N PHE A 164 -5.84 -4.15 -14.40
CA PHE A 164 -6.52 -2.85 -14.42
C PHE A 164 -8.06 -2.97 -14.47
N GLU A 165 -8.58 -3.92 -15.20
CA GLU A 165 -10.03 -4.20 -15.26
C GLU A 165 -10.62 -4.59 -13.91
N VAL A 166 -9.88 -5.35 -13.10
CA VAL A 166 -10.28 -5.72 -11.74
C VAL A 166 -10.19 -4.50 -10.82
N MET A 167 -9.09 -3.74 -10.90
CA MET A 167 -8.89 -2.56 -10.06
C MET A 167 -9.88 -1.45 -10.41
N ARG A 168 -10.26 -1.29 -11.69
CA ARG A 168 -11.34 -0.39 -12.11
C ARG A 168 -12.65 -0.71 -11.39
N THR A 169 -13.01 -1.99 -11.27
CA THR A 169 -14.23 -2.40 -10.56
C THR A 169 -14.16 -2.00 -9.08
N VAL A 170 -13.01 -2.18 -8.44
CA VAL A 170 -12.79 -1.78 -7.04
C VAL A 170 -12.88 -0.27 -6.85
N THR A 171 -12.20 0.51 -7.71
CA THR A 171 -12.20 1.98 -7.60
C THR A 171 -13.55 2.58 -7.95
N HIS A 172 -14.30 1.95 -8.86
CA HIS A 172 -15.67 2.33 -9.13
C HIS A 172 -16.56 2.14 -7.90
N TYR A 173 -16.52 0.95 -7.29
CA TYR A 173 -17.24 0.68 -6.04
C TYR A 173 -16.87 1.68 -4.93
N TYR A 174 -15.58 1.99 -4.76
CA TYR A 174 -15.15 3.00 -3.79
C TYR A 174 -15.78 4.38 -4.08
N ARG A 175 -15.78 4.83 -5.35
CA ARG A 175 -16.41 6.12 -5.74
C ARG A 175 -17.91 6.12 -5.48
N GLU A 176 -18.61 5.01 -5.74
CA GLU A 176 -20.03 4.86 -5.38
C GLU A 176 -20.24 5.00 -3.88
N GLN A 177 -19.38 4.38 -3.06
CA GLN A 177 -19.46 4.53 -1.61
C GLN A 177 -19.17 5.97 -1.16
N CYS A 178 -18.20 6.65 -1.75
CA CYS A 178 -17.94 8.07 -1.47
C CYS A 178 -19.17 8.95 -1.78
N ALA A 179 -19.81 8.72 -2.91
CA ALA A 179 -21.04 9.44 -3.29
C ALA A 179 -22.18 9.20 -2.29
N LEU A 180 -22.33 7.98 -1.76
CA LEU A 180 -23.29 7.68 -0.68
C LEU A 180 -23.00 8.45 0.61
N HIS A 181 -21.75 8.82 0.86
CA HIS A 181 -21.31 9.66 1.99
C HIS A 181 -21.24 11.15 1.62
N GLY A 182 -21.71 11.56 0.43
CA GLY A 182 -21.88 12.96 0.03
C GLY A 182 -20.59 13.64 -0.46
N TRP A 183 -19.58 12.89 -0.93
CA TRP A 183 -18.34 13.44 -1.45
C TRP A 183 -17.78 12.64 -2.64
N GLU A 184 -16.86 13.25 -3.39
CA GLU A 184 -16.19 12.61 -4.51
C GLU A 184 -14.67 12.64 -4.27
N PRO A 185 -13.97 11.50 -4.42
CA PRO A 185 -12.53 11.47 -4.28
C PRO A 185 -11.84 12.05 -5.52
N THR A 186 -10.77 12.82 -5.30
CA THR A 186 -9.89 13.26 -6.39
C THR A 186 -9.07 12.09 -6.93
N ALA A 187 -8.38 12.29 -8.04
CA ALA A 187 -7.51 11.26 -8.59
C ALA A 187 -6.34 10.93 -7.65
N GLU A 188 -5.82 11.94 -6.94
CA GLU A 188 -4.73 11.81 -5.97
C GLU A 188 -5.12 10.98 -4.74
N GLN A 189 -6.43 10.88 -4.44
CA GLN A 189 -6.93 9.99 -3.38
C GLN A 189 -7.03 8.53 -3.81
N LEU A 190 -6.57 8.19 -5.02
CA LEU A 190 -6.46 6.83 -5.52
C LEU A 190 -5.01 6.50 -5.84
N ILE A 191 -4.47 5.50 -5.14
CA ILE A 191 -3.15 4.92 -5.40
C ILE A 191 -3.33 3.60 -6.14
N TYR A 192 -2.58 3.41 -7.22
CA TYR A 192 -2.36 2.11 -7.82
C TYR A 192 -0.90 1.69 -7.59
N ARG A 193 -0.67 0.63 -6.83
CA ARG A 193 0.64 0.02 -6.66
C ARG A 193 0.83 -1.12 -7.64
N GLY A 194 1.96 -1.09 -8.39
CA GLY A 194 2.27 -2.11 -9.37
C GLY A 194 3.74 -2.48 -9.42
N ASN A 195 4.02 -3.71 -9.83
CA ASN A 195 5.38 -4.16 -10.16
C ASN A 195 5.76 -3.61 -11.53
N ILE A 196 6.97 -3.07 -11.64
CA ILE A 196 7.53 -2.60 -12.91
C ILE A 196 8.79 -3.37 -13.27
N LEU A 197 8.92 -3.68 -14.55
CA LEU A 197 10.15 -4.14 -15.18
C LEU A 197 10.36 -3.34 -16.46
N ILE A 198 11.27 -2.36 -16.41
CA ILE A 198 11.61 -1.49 -17.51
C ILE A 198 13.02 -1.81 -18.02
N ALA A 199 13.19 -1.81 -19.34
CA ALA A 199 14.47 -1.94 -20.02
C ALA A 199 14.52 -1.04 -21.26
N GLU A 200 15.68 -0.96 -21.93
CA GLU A 200 15.87 -0.10 -23.11
C GLU A 200 14.95 -0.47 -24.29
N SER A 201 14.50 -1.74 -24.35
CA SER A 201 13.54 -2.21 -25.36
C SER A 201 12.54 -3.19 -24.76
N ASP A 202 11.41 -3.38 -25.46
CA ASP A 202 10.38 -4.34 -25.07
C ASP A 202 10.94 -5.77 -25.08
N GLN A 203 11.81 -6.09 -26.04
CA GLN A 203 12.49 -7.39 -26.10
C GLN A 203 13.35 -7.63 -24.86
N ALA A 204 14.21 -6.66 -24.50
CA ALA A 204 15.07 -6.77 -23.33
C ALA A 204 14.24 -6.91 -22.01
N ALA A 205 13.11 -6.23 -21.92
CA ALA A 205 12.21 -6.38 -20.78
C ALA A 205 11.58 -7.78 -20.71
N GLN A 206 11.18 -8.35 -21.83
CA GLN A 206 10.65 -9.72 -21.90
C GLN A 206 11.70 -10.76 -21.54
N GLU A 207 12.94 -10.60 -22.02
CA GLU A 207 14.06 -11.48 -21.68
C GLU A 207 14.36 -11.43 -20.17
N ALA A 208 14.37 -10.23 -19.58
CA ALA A 208 14.57 -10.07 -18.14
C ALA A 208 13.42 -10.70 -17.32
N LEU A 209 12.18 -10.60 -17.81
CA LEU A 209 11.03 -11.26 -17.19
C LEU A 209 11.17 -12.80 -17.22
N ALA A 210 11.59 -13.35 -18.36
CA ALA A 210 11.80 -14.79 -18.50
C ALA A 210 12.87 -15.31 -17.52
N ILE A 211 13.97 -14.58 -17.37
CA ILE A 211 15.04 -14.90 -16.40
C ILE A 211 14.46 -14.86 -14.96
N ARG A 212 13.71 -13.83 -14.60
CA ARG A 212 13.06 -13.75 -13.28
C ARG A 212 12.14 -14.93 -13.00
N GLN A 213 11.36 -15.35 -13.98
CA GLN A 213 10.43 -16.47 -13.84
C GLN A 213 11.13 -17.81 -13.63
N GLN A 214 12.29 -18.01 -14.27
CA GLN A 214 13.12 -19.22 -14.08
C GLN A 214 13.72 -19.32 -12.66
N HIS A 215 14.00 -18.18 -12.03
CA HIS A 215 14.59 -18.09 -10.69
C HIS A 215 13.57 -17.71 -9.60
N ALA A 216 12.28 -17.73 -9.93
CA ALA A 216 11.23 -17.37 -8.99
C ALA A 216 11.13 -18.39 -7.86
N GLU A 217 11.72 -18.06 -6.72
CA GLU A 217 11.44 -18.77 -5.48
C GLU A 217 10.04 -18.46 -4.96
N PRO A 218 9.38 -19.41 -4.29
CA PRO A 218 8.10 -19.12 -3.64
C PRO A 218 8.31 -17.97 -2.64
N PRO A 219 7.42 -16.96 -2.63
CA PRO A 219 7.59 -15.73 -1.84
C PRO A 219 7.69 -15.95 -0.32
N PHE A 220 7.33 -17.14 0.16
CA PHE A 220 7.39 -17.51 1.57
C PHE A 220 7.94 -18.92 1.73
N PRO A 221 8.85 -19.18 2.70
CA PRO A 221 9.41 -20.50 2.97
C PRO A 221 8.40 -21.46 3.65
N MET A 222 7.12 -21.29 3.37
CA MET A 222 6.05 -22.06 3.98
C MET A 222 5.59 -23.18 3.06
N ARG A 223 5.40 -24.38 3.60
CA ARG A 223 4.86 -25.51 2.82
C ARG A 223 3.53 -25.11 2.17
N ARG A 224 3.39 -25.43 0.90
CA ARG A 224 2.22 -25.07 0.07
C ARG A 224 0.88 -25.38 0.75
N GLY A 225 0.74 -26.57 1.34
CA GLY A 225 -0.50 -26.98 2.01
C GLY A 225 -0.85 -26.14 3.24
N VAL A 226 0.15 -25.65 3.99
CA VAL A 226 -0.09 -24.73 5.13
C VAL A 226 -0.55 -23.38 4.60
N ARG A 227 0.11 -22.83 3.58
CA ARG A 227 -0.30 -21.58 2.94
C ARG A 227 -1.73 -21.66 2.39
N ASP A 228 -2.07 -22.77 1.70
CA ASP A 228 -3.39 -22.96 1.12
C ASP A 228 -4.48 -23.08 2.20
N ALA A 229 -4.17 -23.73 3.33
CA ALA A 229 -5.06 -23.79 4.48
C ALA A 229 -5.30 -22.40 5.09
N LEU A 230 -4.24 -21.60 5.26
CA LEU A 230 -4.34 -20.25 5.81
C LEU A 230 -5.08 -19.29 4.86
N ASN A 231 -4.85 -19.38 3.55
CA ASN A 231 -5.58 -18.59 2.57
C ASN A 231 -7.09 -18.91 2.53
N LYS A 232 -7.49 -20.10 2.94
CA LYS A 232 -8.92 -20.47 3.10
C LYS A 232 -9.57 -19.79 4.31
N LEU A 233 -8.80 -19.56 5.37
CA LEU A 233 -9.27 -18.85 6.56
C LEU A 233 -9.40 -17.34 6.29
N ASP A 234 -8.55 -16.81 5.44
CA ASP A 234 -8.61 -15.40 5.00
C ASP A 234 -9.28 -15.31 3.62
N ALA A 235 -10.58 -15.49 3.58
CA ALA A 235 -11.35 -15.38 2.34
C ALA A 235 -11.16 -13.97 1.72
N ARG A 236 -10.34 -13.91 0.66
CA ARG A 236 -10.17 -12.67 -0.11
C ARG A 236 -11.52 -12.27 -0.72
N ASN A 237 -11.91 -11.08 -0.43
CA ASN A 237 -13.07 -10.40 -0.98
C ASN A 237 -12.53 -9.21 -1.77
N VAL A 238 -12.90 -9.10 -3.03
CA VAL A 238 -12.57 -7.98 -3.91
C VAL A 238 -13.86 -7.29 -4.29
N ALA A 239 -13.94 -5.99 -4.02
CA ALA A 239 -15.15 -5.21 -4.24
C ALA A 239 -15.61 -5.28 -5.70
N GLY A 240 -16.87 -5.63 -5.90
CA GLY A 240 -17.48 -5.74 -7.22
C GLY A 240 -17.03 -6.93 -8.07
N VAL A 241 -16.15 -7.82 -7.58
CA VAL A 241 -15.66 -8.98 -8.33
C VAL A 241 -16.15 -10.27 -7.69
N PRO A 242 -16.86 -11.15 -8.43
CA PRO A 242 -17.23 -12.48 -7.95
C PRO A 242 -15.99 -13.30 -7.58
N ARG A 243 -16.07 -14.06 -6.48
CA ARG A 243 -14.93 -14.83 -5.96
C ARG A 243 -14.40 -15.83 -7.01
N GLU A 244 -15.28 -16.39 -7.82
CA GLU A 244 -14.96 -17.36 -8.87
C GLU A 244 -14.14 -16.75 -10.01
N ALA A 245 -14.22 -15.42 -10.17
CA ALA A 245 -13.45 -14.67 -11.17
C ALA A 245 -12.04 -14.27 -10.68
N LEU A 246 -11.76 -14.45 -9.38
CA LEU A 246 -10.45 -14.14 -8.82
C LEU A 246 -9.46 -15.25 -9.18
N ARG A 247 -8.50 -14.91 -10.01
CA ARG A 247 -7.42 -15.86 -10.39
C ARG A 247 -6.44 -16.03 -9.25
N GLU A 248 -6.13 -17.29 -8.92
CA GLU A 248 -5.00 -17.65 -8.08
C GLU A 248 -3.72 -17.69 -8.95
N GLY A 249 -2.66 -17.05 -8.48
CA GLY A 249 -1.39 -17.07 -9.22
C GLY A 249 -0.34 -16.11 -8.63
N PRO A 250 0.86 -16.10 -9.21
CA PRO A 250 1.89 -15.13 -8.83
C PRO A 250 1.41 -13.71 -9.15
N LEU A 251 1.91 -12.74 -8.38
CA LEU A 251 1.63 -11.33 -8.64
C LEU A 251 2.15 -10.96 -10.04
N PRO A 252 1.33 -10.29 -10.86
CA PRO A 252 1.71 -9.92 -12.22
C PRO A 252 2.81 -8.85 -12.21
N THR A 253 3.59 -8.80 -13.29
CA THR A 253 4.35 -7.60 -13.65
C THR A 253 3.37 -6.66 -14.34
N ASN A 254 2.94 -5.61 -13.64
CA ASN A 254 1.86 -4.72 -14.10
C ASN A 254 2.33 -3.78 -15.22
N PHE A 255 3.60 -3.39 -15.15
CA PHE A 255 4.24 -2.50 -16.11
C PHE A 255 5.49 -3.18 -16.65
N LEU A 256 5.52 -3.47 -17.96
CA LEU A 256 6.57 -4.25 -18.60
C LEU A 256 6.88 -3.69 -19.98
N GLY A 257 8.13 -3.31 -20.21
CA GLY A 257 8.57 -2.90 -21.55
C GLY A 257 9.61 -1.79 -21.56
N SER A 258 9.73 -1.18 -22.73
CA SER A 258 10.53 0.02 -22.98
C SER A 258 9.91 1.27 -22.35
N PRO A 259 10.64 2.39 -22.22
CA PRO A 259 10.07 3.65 -21.74
C PRO A 259 8.79 4.07 -22.46
N ALA A 260 8.74 3.89 -23.78
CA ALA A 260 7.56 4.23 -24.58
C ALA A 260 6.34 3.36 -24.22
N THR A 261 6.54 2.06 -24.07
CA THR A 261 5.51 1.10 -23.67
C THR A 261 5.02 1.36 -22.25
N ILE A 262 5.94 1.67 -21.31
CA ILE A 262 5.58 2.02 -19.93
C ILE A 262 4.71 3.28 -19.87
N VAL A 263 5.04 4.33 -20.66
CA VAL A 263 4.20 5.54 -20.73
C VAL A 263 2.76 5.20 -21.15
N GLN A 264 2.59 4.36 -22.18
CA GLN A 264 1.26 3.94 -22.63
C GLN A 264 0.51 3.13 -21.55
N GLN A 265 1.21 2.24 -20.86
CA GLN A 265 0.61 1.45 -19.78
C GLN A 265 0.21 2.33 -18.58
N LEU A 266 1.00 3.34 -18.23
CA LEU A 266 0.67 4.30 -17.17
C LEU A 266 -0.53 5.17 -17.55
N LYS A 267 -0.60 5.63 -18.79
CA LYS A 267 -1.78 6.35 -19.32
C LYS A 267 -3.02 5.49 -19.23
N ARG A 268 -2.95 4.23 -19.68
CA ARG A 268 -4.03 3.26 -19.56
C ARG A 268 -4.44 3.02 -18.11
N CYS A 269 -3.47 2.90 -17.17
CA CYS A 269 -3.75 2.78 -15.74
C CYS A 269 -4.55 3.98 -15.23
N ARG A 270 -4.16 5.20 -15.57
CA ARG A 270 -4.89 6.42 -15.21
C ARG A 270 -6.31 6.42 -15.77
N GLU A 271 -6.48 6.07 -17.05
CA GLU A 271 -7.79 6.07 -17.73
C GLU A 271 -8.72 4.98 -17.18
N GLU A 272 -8.21 3.76 -16.95
CA GLU A 272 -9.03 2.63 -16.51
C GLU A 272 -9.26 2.58 -15.00
N VAL A 273 -8.22 2.77 -14.20
CA VAL A 273 -8.30 2.67 -12.73
C VAL A 273 -8.70 4.02 -12.11
N GLY A 274 -8.37 5.11 -12.78
CA GLY A 274 -8.62 6.48 -12.30
C GLY A 274 -7.67 6.92 -11.20
N ALA A 275 -6.51 6.24 -11.04
CA ALA A 275 -5.51 6.57 -10.05
C ALA A 275 -4.68 7.78 -10.52
N GLY A 276 -4.61 8.83 -9.69
CA GLY A 276 -3.70 9.97 -9.87
C GLY A 276 -2.31 9.71 -9.32
N VAL A 277 -2.17 8.67 -8.51
CA VAL A 277 -0.88 8.27 -7.93
C VAL A 277 -0.56 6.83 -8.31
N VAL A 278 0.64 6.62 -8.85
CA VAL A 278 1.16 5.28 -9.15
C VAL A 278 2.40 5.02 -8.29
N ASP A 279 2.32 4.01 -7.43
CA ASP A 279 3.41 3.55 -6.58
C ASP A 279 4.08 2.33 -7.22
N LEU A 280 5.34 2.49 -7.66
CA LEU A 280 6.04 1.51 -8.48
C LEU A 280 7.06 0.71 -7.67
N ALA A 281 6.92 -0.61 -7.67
CA ALA A 281 7.90 -1.52 -7.12
C ALA A 281 8.88 -1.97 -8.22
N PHE A 282 10.08 -1.38 -8.24
CA PHE A 282 11.15 -1.71 -9.20
C PHE A 282 11.86 -3.03 -8.88
N GLN A 283 11.81 -3.46 -7.63
CA GLN A 283 12.37 -4.74 -7.23
C GLN A 283 11.31 -5.84 -7.35
N GLY A 284 11.49 -6.78 -8.25
CA GLY A 284 10.58 -7.89 -8.49
C GLY A 284 11.07 -9.24 -7.97
N SER A 285 12.38 -9.39 -7.69
CA SER A 285 13.00 -10.63 -7.24
C SER A 285 14.06 -10.38 -6.17
N PRO A 286 14.23 -11.29 -5.20
CA PRO A 286 15.36 -11.25 -4.24
C PRO A 286 16.72 -11.34 -4.92
N THR A 287 16.77 -11.84 -6.16
CA THR A 287 17.99 -11.98 -6.96
C THR A 287 18.31 -10.73 -7.77
N ASP A 288 17.44 -9.70 -7.78
CA ASP A 288 17.73 -8.45 -8.46
C ASP A 288 18.88 -7.74 -7.74
N ASP A 289 19.98 -7.48 -8.42
CA ASP A 289 21.09 -6.73 -7.87
C ASP A 289 20.75 -5.23 -7.77
N ALA A 290 21.31 -4.55 -6.77
CA ALA A 290 21.05 -3.14 -6.53
C ALA A 290 21.37 -2.23 -7.74
N GLN A 291 22.38 -2.59 -8.54
CA GLN A 291 22.75 -1.80 -9.70
C GLN A 291 21.70 -1.90 -10.81
N SER A 292 21.13 -3.07 -11.03
CA SER A 292 20.06 -3.27 -12.00
C SER A 292 18.79 -2.50 -11.59
N VAL A 293 18.45 -2.52 -10.30
CA VAL A 293 17.32 -1.71 -9.78
C VAL A 293 17.60 -0.23 -9.97
N MET A 294 18.80 0.25 -9.64
CA MET A 294 19.17 1.66 -9.83
C MET A 294 19.11 2.08 -11.30
N ARG A 295 19.62 1.25 -12.23
CA ARG A 295 19.50 1.53 -13.69
C ARG A 295 18.05 1.66 -14.13
N ALA A 296 17.17 0.78 -13.64
CA ALA A 296 15.74 0.83 -13.95
C ALA A 296 15.08 2.11 -13.41
N VAL A 297 15.41 2.52 -12.18
CA VAL A 297 14.94 3.78 -11.57
C VAL A 297 15.45 4.99 -12.36
N GLU A 298 16.73 4.99 -12.77
CA GLU A 298 17.29 6.07 -13.58
C GLU A 298 16.67 6.16 -14.96
N LEU A 299 16.48 5.02 -15.63
CA LEU A 299 15.84 4.96 -16.94
C LEU A 299 14.41 5.51 -16.88
N PHE A 300 13.64 5.08 -15.87
CA PHE A 300 12.30 5.60 -15.63
C PHE A 300 12.31 7.11 -15.38
N GLY A 301 13.19 7.59 -14.49
CA GLY A 301 13.27 9.00 -14.13
C GLY A 301 13.65 9.91 -15.30
N LYS A 302 14.49 9.43 -16.21
CA LYS A 302 14.95 10.20 -17.38
C LYS A 302 13.96 10.15 -18.56
N GLU A 303 13.41 8.97 -18.85
CA GLU A 303 12.69 8.72 -20.10
C GLU A 303 11.17 8.62 -19.94
N VAL A 304 10.66 8.29 -18.75
CA VAL A 304 9.22 8.10 -18.51
C VAL A 304 8.63 9.27 -17.73
N LEU A 305 9.26 9.65 -16.61
CA LEU A 305 8.71 10.64 -15.69
C LEU A 305 8.37 11.99 -16.34
N PRO A 306 9.22 12.58 -17.21
CA PRO A 306 8.87 13.84 -17.89
C PRO A 306 7.62 13.72 -18.77
N ARG A 307 7.43 12.56 -19.42
CA ARG A 307 6.36 12.32 -20.38
C ARG A 307 5.00 12.05 -19.71
N ILE A 308 4.99 11.44 -18.51
CA ILE A 308 3.74 11.19 -17.80
C ILE A 308 3.22 12.40 -17.02
N ARG A 309 4.01 13.45 -16.87
CA ARG A 309 3.60 14.73 -16.30
C ARG A 309 2.80 15.61 -17.27
N GLU A 310 2.72 15.20 -18.53
CA GLU A 310 1.97 15.90 -19.56
C GLU A 310 0.49 15.49 -19.61
N PHE A 311 0.08 14.45 -18.84
CA PHE A 311 -1.31 13.95 -18.82
C PHE A 311 -1.86 13.63 -17.42
#